data_576bec90343b64bf4d898c9f2491aa4c
#
_entry.id   576bec90343b64bf4d898c9f2491aa4c
#
_cell.length_a   1.000
_cell.length_b   1.000
_cell.length_c   1.000
_cell.angle_alpha   90.00
_cell.angle_beta   90.00
_cell.angle_gamma   90.00
#
_symmetry.space_group_name_H-M   'P 1'
#
loop_
_entity.id
_entity.type
_entity.pdbx_description
1 polymer ?
#
loop_
_entity_poly.entity_id
_entity_poly.type
_entity_poly.pdbx_seq_one_letter_code
_entity_poly.pdbx_strand_id
1 'polypeptide(L)'
;MLTYAFVVTIDSNDNDPSSNDGIRTLTEIVHSHNIPVTWAVSPKDARPIADNLTNWHQDYGDDVVLMLPNFGKVDLRNPEQVVTLREKMPGQIAKQHEQLQNVLNWVDSKIVGAYWKNHILISTLVELGFDGLWGYGSSEGDYGAPFSFFYPSIEHHNFGGVPTSQIVAIPFSSTGTTDFFDLLLDNTIHEPLDLYKSNLGWNSWLGFVQQVDASKFSRLSAECIDLLDVYLCGLIESDVQIQTLSGMVADYRSKFSQTAETYLVNDSQFLYYNHQCQLTFNIDRIEPVRMHNYVSPPMSSVDGSEFNLPLTENLRAHRSRNQVTFQFEIESAKKMPYGFAVWGNHIGLELHQSNAESVIWVGDRLLLVRTDLSTGKNDIEIVLTI
;
A
#
# COMPACT_ATOMS: atom_id res chain seq x y z
N MET A 1 3.72 -5.65 13.19
CA MET A 1 4.79 -4.62 13.15
C MET A 1 4.41 -3.59 12.10
N LEU A 2 4.47 -2.32 12.42
CA LEU A 2 4.24 -1.21 11.48
C LEU A 2 5.56 -0.52 11.18
N THR A 3 5.86 -0.41 9.89
CA THR A 3 7.03 0.33 9.37
C THR A 3 6.55 1.58 8.65
N TYR A 4 7.28 2.66 8.80
CA TYR A 4 6.95 3.96 8.21
C TYR A 4 8.10 4.47 7.35
N ALA A 5 7.80 4.99 6.16
CA ALA A 5 8.75 5.73 5.35
C ALA A 5 8.20 7.10 4.95
N PHE A 6 9.07 8.10 5.03
CA PHE A 6 8.79 9.44 4.55
C PHE A 6 9.42 9.62 3.16
N VAL A 7 8.59 9.75 2.14
CA VAL A 7 9.03 9.85 0.74
C VAL A 7 8.78 11.24 0.22
N VAL A 8 9.83 11.89 -0.24
CA VAL A 8 9.79 13.26 -0.74
C VAL A 8 10.00 13.27 -2.24
N THR A 9 9.04 13.85 -2.95
CA THR A 9 9.16 14.15 -4.38
C THR A 9 9.58 15.59 -4.59
N ILE A 10 10.33 15.82 -5.67
CA ILE A 10 10.69 17.16 -6.13
C ILE A 10 10.14 17.29 -7.55
N ASP A 11 9.19 18.19 -7.74
CA ASP A 11 8.67 18.48 -9.08
C ASP A 11 9.52 19.60 -9.73
N SER A 12 10.29 19.21 -10.75
CA SER A 12 11.16 20.12 -11.47
C SER A 12 10.47 20.98 -12.54
N ASN A 13 9.17 20.85 -12.69
CA ASN A 13 8.43 21.71 -13.64
C ASN A 13 8.38 23.17 -13.20
N ASP A 14 8.62 23.42 -11.91
CA ASP A 14 8.79 24.75 -11.36
C ASP A 14 10.28 25.11 -11.28
N ASN A 15 10.76 25.91 -12.24
CA ASN A 15 11.98 26.70 -12.04
C ASN A 15 11.75 27.78 -10.94
N ASP A 16 10.91 27.48 -9.98
CA ASP A 16 10.54 28.38 -8.91
C ASP A 16 11.61 28.33 -7.80
N PRO A 17 12.25 29.42 -7.46
CA PRO A 17 13.16 29.52 -6.32
C PRO A 17 12.54 29.03 -5.00
N SER A 18 11.21 29.04 -4.90
CA SER A 18 10.46 28.54 -3.74
C SER A 18 10.65 27.04 -3.51
N SER A 19 11.03 26.26 -4.52
CA SER A 19 11.31 24.82 -4.37
C SER A 19 12.50 24.57 -3.42
N ASN A 20 13.54 25.35 -3.50
CA ASN A 20 14.70 25.23 -2.60
C ASN A 20 14.36 25.62 -1.15
N ASP A 21 13.49 26.62 -0.98
CA ASP A 21 13.04 27.01 0.36
C ASP A 21 12.14 25.92 0.97
N GLY A 22 11.30 25.28 0.15
CA GLY A 22 10.49 24.15 0.59
C GLY A 22 11.33 22.95 1.02
N ILE A 23 12.33 22.58 0.24
CA ILE A 23 13.29 21.51 0.58
C ILE A 23 13.98 21.83 1.91
N ARG A 24 14.47 23.05 2.09
CA ARG A 24 15.14 23.47 3.32
C ARG A 24 14.18 23.40 4.53
N THR A 25 12.98 23.95 4.42
CA THR A 25 12.00 23.92 5.49
C THR A 25 11.66 22.50 5.90
N LEU A 26 11.41 21.61 4.91
CA LEU A 26 11.14 20.20 5.15
C LEU A 26 12.28 19.52 5.91
N THR A 27 13.51 19.67 5.41
CA THR A 27 14.67 18.99 5.99
C THR A 27 15.00 19.52 7.39
N GLU A 28 14.90 20.82 7.65
CA GLU A 28 15.06 21.38 8.98
C GLU A 28 14.10 20.76 9.99
N ILE A 29 12.85 20.53 9.62
CA ILE A 29 11.84 19.93 10.50
C ILE A 29 12.11 18.43 10.66
N VAL A 30 12.17 17.67 9.57
CA VAL A 30 12.23 16.20 9.62
C VAL A 30 13.55 15.71 10.23
N HIS A 31 14.66 16.34 9.87
CA HIS A 31 15.96 15.98 10.41
C HIS A 31 16.20 16.45 11.86
N SER A 32 15.47 17.47 12.35
CA SER A 32 15.49 17.78 13.79
C SER A 32 15.01 16.62 14.65
N HIS A 33 14.20 15.75 14.08
CA HIS A 33 13.71 14.51 14.69
C HIS A 33 14.54 13.26 14.36
N ASN A 34 15.66 13.39 13.64
CA ASN A 34 16.49 12.27 13.15
C ASN A 34 15.70 11.24 12.31
N ILE A 35 14.69 11.69 11.57
CA ILE A 35 13.90 10.83 10.68
C ILE A 35 14.60 10.77 9.33
N PRO A 36 14.98 9.57 8.83
CA PRO A 36 15.55 9.42 7.50
C PRO A 36 14.48 9.64 6.44
N VAL A 37 14.85 10.30 5.36
CA VAL A 37 14.00 10.63 4.23
C VAL A 37 14.38 9.78 3.02
N THR A 38 13.39 9.34 2.24
CA THR A 38 13.63 8.80 0.90
C THR A 38 13.30 9.84 -0.15
N TRP A 39 14.31 10.27 -0.88
CA TRP A 39 14.18 11.26 -1.94
C TRP A 39 13.88 10.58 -3.27
N ALA A 40 12.69 10.78 -3.81
CA ALA A 40 12.28 10.28 -5.13
C ALA A 40 12.58 11.36 -6.18
N VAL A 41 13.72 11.24 -6.85
CA VAL A 41 14.25 12.27 -7.74
C VAL A 41 14.69 11.73 -9.10
N SER A 42 14.55 12.57 -10.13
CA SER A 42 15.23 12.32 -11.41
C SER A 42 16.70 12.78 -11.32
N PRO A 43 17.58 12.34 -12.24
CA PRO A 43 18.97 12.84 -12.30
C PRO A 43 19.07 14.35 -12.50
N LYS A 44 18.06 14.96 -13.15
CA LYS A 44 17.98 16.40 -13.36
C LYS A 44 17.72 17.14 -12.04
N ASP A 45 16.79 16.60 -11.24
CA ASP A 45 16.35 17.20 -9.98
C ASP A 45 17.37 16.99 -8.86
N ALA A 46 18.07 15.85 -8.87
CA ALA A 46 19.14 15.56 -7.93
C ALA A 46 20.35 16.46 -8.08
N ARG A 47 20.70 16.87 -9.31
CA ARG A 47 21.93 17.62 -9.59
C ARG A 47 22.08 18.95 -8.82
N PRO A 48 21.06 19.81 -8.73
CA PRO A 48 21.17 21.07 -8.00
C PRO A 48 21.38 20.92 -6.49
N ILE A 49 20.96 19.78 -5.92
CA ILE A 49 20.99 19.51 -4.48
C ILE A 49 21.88 18.30 -4.12
N ALA A 50 22.80 17.93 -5.02
CA ALA A 50 23.61 16.72 -4.86
C ALA A 50 24.46 16.73 -3.57
N ASP A 51 25.05 17.88 -3.24
CA ASP A 51 25.83 18.04 -2.03
C ASP A 51 24.95 17.89 -0.77
N ASN A 52 23.74 18.44 -0.80
CA ASN A 52 22.78 18.30 0.30
C ASN A 52 22.36 16.86 0.48
N LEU A 53 21.97 16.17 -0.60
CA LEU A 53 21.58 14.75 -0.57
C LEU A 53 22.72 13.88 -0.02
N THR A 54 23.97 14.20 -0.37
CA THR A 54 25.14 13.47 0.14
C THR A 54 25.34 13.71 1.63
N ASN A 55 25.21 14.94 2.09
CA ASN A 55 25.31 15.26 3.51
C ASN A 55 24.17 14.62 4.32
N TRP A 56 22.94 14.71 3.85
CA TRP A 56 21.79 14.10 4.55
C TRP A 56 21.88 12.59 4.60
N HIS A 57 22.39 11.95 3.53
CA HIS A 57 22.68 10.52 3.57
C HIS A 57 23.69 10.17 4.67
N GLN A 58 24.76 10.95 4.82
CA GLN A 58 25.81 10.70 5.82
C GLN A 58 25.34 11.01 7.25
N ASP A 59 24.56 12.06 7.43
CA ASP A 59 24.18 12.58 8.75
C ASP A 59 22.91 11.92 9.30
N TYR A 60 21.93 11.58 8.44
CA TYR A 60 20.60 11.12 8.84
C TYR A 60 20.23 9.76 8.25
N GLY A 61 21.03 9.22 7.34
CA GLY A 61 20.73 7.95 6.67
C GLY A 61 19.68 8.08 5.57
N ASP A 62 19.53 9.27 4.99
CA ASP A 62 18.62 9.48 3.85
C ASP A 62 18.97 8.55 2.68
N ASP A 63 17.95 8.19 1.92
CA ASP A 63 18.06 7.34 0.73
C ASP A 63 17.56 8.09 -0.51
N VAL A 64 17.99 7.63 -1.68
CA VAL A 64 17.56 8.18 -2.96
C VAL A 64 17.03 7.08 -3.84
N VAL A 65 15.83 7.26 -4.37
CA VAL A 65 15.22 6.37 -5.36
C VAL A 65 15.07 7.10 -6.69
N LEU A 66 15.30 6.39 -7.78
CA LEU A 66 15.18 6.95 -9.12
C LEU A 66 13.72 7.20 -9.48
N MET A 67 13.32 8.45 -9.67
CA MET A 67 12.02 8.79 -10.23
C MET A 67 12.04 8.68 -11.74
N LEU A 68 11.25 7.76 -12.29
CA LEU A 68 11.19 7.53 -13.74
C LEU A 68 10.37 8.62 -14.42
N PRO A 69 10.81 9.04 -15.63
CA PRO A 69 10.02 9.97 -16.43
C PRO A 69 8.73 9.31 -16.90
N ASN A 70 7.74 10.11 -17.22
CA ASN A 70 6.57 9.63 -17.93
C ASN A 70 6.96 9.22 -19.35
N PHE A 71 6.84 7.93 -19.68
CA PHE A 71 7.15 7.39 -21.01
C PHE A 71 6.11 7.76 -22.09
N GLY A 72 5.14 8.61 -21.75
CA GLY A 72 4.06 9.05 -22.62
C GLY A 72 2.86 8.10 -22.61
N LYS A 73 1.78 8.55 -23.22
CA LYS A 73 0.57 7.73 -23.38
C LYS A 73 0.83 6.68 -24.45
N VAL A 74 1.00 5.44 -24.03
CA VAL A 74 1.14 4.28 -24.92
C VAL A 74 -0.16 3.50 -24.90
N ASP A 75 -0.75 3.27 -26.07
CA ASP A 75 -1.90 2.35 -26.15
C ASP A 75 -1.38 0.90 -26.14
N LEU A 76 -1.54 0.24 -25.01
CA LEU A 76 -1.13 -1.16 -24.82
C LEU A 76 -1.91 -2.16 -25.69
N ARG A 77 -2.99 -1.73 -26.36
CA ARG A 77 -3.70 -2.54 -27.37
C ARG A 77 -3.07 -2.43 -28.75
N ASN A 78 -2.17 -1.48 -28.98
CA ASN A 78 -1.45 -1.33 -30.24
C ASN A 78 -0.13 -2.11 -30.19
N PRO A 79 -0.01 -3.24 -30.94
CA PRO A 79 1.18 -4.09 -30.89
C PRO A 79 2.47 -3.36 -31.28
N GLU A 80 2.42 -2.43 -32.23
CA GLU A 80 3.61 -1.68 -32.67
C GLU A 80 4.14 -0.76 -31.57
N GLN A 81 3.23 -0.10 -30.83
CA GLN A 81 3.61 0.73 -29.70
C GLN A 81 4.17 -0.12 -28.54
N VAL A 82 3.60 -1.29 -28.29
CA VAL A 82 4.09 -2.24 -27.30
C VAL A 82 5.50 -2.72 -27.62
N VAL A 83 5.75 -3.11 -28.86
CA VAL A 83 7.09 -3.53 -29.32
C VAL A 83 8.10 -2.39 -29.15
N THR A 84 7.75 -1.21 -29.64
CA THR A 84 8.61 -0.01 -29.51
C THR A 84 8.93 0.32 -28.05
N LEU A 85 7.95 0.19 -27.17
CA LEU A 85 8.14 0.44 -25.73
C LEU A 85 9.09 -0.59 -25.11
N ARG A 86 8.88 -1.88 -25.39
CA ARG A 86 9.75 -2.97 -24.90
C ARG A 86 11.20 -2.81 -25.35
N GLU A 87 11.42 -2.34 -26.58
CA GLU A 87 12.78 -2.13 -27.11
C GLU A 87 13.49 -0.93 -26.46
N LYS A 88 12.76 0.15 -26.18
CA LYS A 88 13.35 1.41 -25.73
C LYS A 88 13.46 1.54 -24.21
N MET A 89 12.48 1.01 -23.49
CA MET A 89 12.35 1.22 -22.05
C MET A 89 13.57 0.74 -21.26
N PRO A 90 14.13 -0.47 -21.48
CA PRO A 90 15.28 -0.93 -20.71
C PRO A 90 16.48 0.01 -20.82
N GLY A 91 16.81 0.44 -22.06
CA GLY A 91 17.92 1.36 -22.29
C GLY A 91 17.69 2.74 -21.67
N GLN A 92 16.45 3.22 -21.66
CA GLN A 92 16.13 4.51 -21.05
C GLN A 92 16.23 4.46 -19.52
N ILE A 93 15.71 3.40 -18.89
CA ILE A 93 15.80 3.21 -17.44
C ILE A 93 17.25 3.05 -16.99
N ALA A 94 18.02 2.17 -17.67
CA ALA A 94 19.43 1.97 -17.38
C ALA A 94 20.23 3.28 -17.47
N LYS A 95 19.99 4.05 -18.53
CA LYS A 95 20.64 5.37 -18.71
C LYS A 95 20.28 6.36 -17.60
N GLN A 96 19.01 6.43 -17.19
CA GLN A 96 18.59 7.32 -16.07
C GLN A 96 19.25 6.91 -14.75
N HIS A 97 19.30 5.61 -14.49
CA HIS A 97 19.95 5.08 -13.28
C HIS A 97 21.46 5.39 -13.29
N GLU A 98 22.15 5.16 -14.39
CA GLU A 98 23.56 5.52 -14.56
C GLU A 98 23.79 7.04 -14.37
N GLN A 99 22.91 7.86 -14.93
CA GLN A 99 22.99 9.32 -14.76
C GLN A 99 22.81 9.74 -13.31
N LEU A 100 21.91 9.09 -12.57
CA LEU A 100 21.73 9.36 -11.14
C LEU A 100 22.96 8.95 -10.35
N GLN A 101 23.54 7.78 -10.62
CA GLN A 101 24.78 7.31 -10.01
C GLN A 101 26.00 8.21 -10.34
N ASN A 102 26.02 8.83 -11.52
CA ASN A 102 27.04 9.82 -11.87
C ASN A 102 26.91 11.15 -11.12
N VAL A 103 25.69 11.50 -10.66
CA VAL A 103 25.43 12.67 -9.82
C VAL A 103 25.70 12.36 -8.36
N LEU A 104 25.29 11.16 -7.92
CA LEU A 104 25.35 10.69 -6.53
C LEU A 104 26.05 9.32 -6.51
N ASN A 105 27.36 9.30 -6.37
CA ASN A 105 28.21 8.13 -6.50
C ASN A 105 27.99 7.06 -5.42
N TRP A 106 27.24 7.38 -4.37
CA TRP A 106 26.89 6.49 -3.27
C TRP A 106 25.51 5.80 -3.45
N VAL A 107 24.73 6.21 -4.46
CA VAL A 107 23.40 5.62 -4.68
C VAL A 107 23.54 4.20 -5.23
N ASP A 108 23.10 3.25 -4.44
CA ASP A 108 22.99 1.82 -4.77
C ASP A 108 21.56 1.28 -4.72
N SER A 109 20.59 2.16 -4.41
CA SER A 109 19.18 1.82 -4.34
C SER A 109 18.67 1.21 -5.65
N LYS A 110 18.04 0.06 -5.53
CA LYS A 110 17.39 -0.65 -6.61
C LYS A 110 15.88 -0.47 -6.60
N ILE A 111 15.44 0.69 -6.13
CA ILE A 111 14.03 1.08 -6.13
C ILE A 111 13.84 2.20 -7.13
N VAL A 112 12.77 2.12 -7.88
CA VAL A 112 12.32 3.19 -8.78
C VAL A 112 10.95 3.69 -8.38
N GLY A 113 10.70 4.97 -8.59
CA GLY A 113 9.38 5.58 -8.50
C GLY A 113 8.78 5.78 -9.88
N ALA A 114 7.50 5.48 -10.06
CA ALA A 114 6.78 5.73 -11.29
C ALA A 114 5.31 6.03 -11.04
N TYR A 115 4.80 7.12 -11.60
CA TYR A 115 3.35 7.40 -11.60
C TYR A 115 2.60 6.62 -12.69
N TRP A 116 3.32 6.12 -13.67
CA TRP A 116 2.75 5.31 -14.74
C TRP A 116 3.31 3.90 -14.68
N LYS A 117 2.43 2.93 -14.55
CA LYS A 117 2.78 1.53 -14.36
C LYS A 117 2.06 0.64 -15.36
N ASN A 118 2.69 -0.42 -15.77
CA ASN A 118 2.11 -1.51 -16.54
C ASN A 118 2.98 -2.77 -16.47
N HIS A 119 2.49 -3.85 -17.04
CA HIS A 119 3.20 -5.14 -17.06
C HIS A 119 4.56 -5.08 -17.79
N ILE A 120 4.73 -4.18 -18.78
CA ILE A 120 6.01 -4.03 -19.49
C ILE A 120 7.05 -3.38 -18.57
N LEU A 121 6.65 -2.36 -17.80
CA LEU A 121 7.53 -1.75 -16.81
C LEU A 121 7.98 -2.78 -15.77
N ILE A 122 7.04 -3.55 -15.22
CA ILE A 122 7.36 -4.59 -14.23
C ILE A 122 8.39 -5.58 -14.79
N SER A 123 8.14 -6.16 -15.98
CA SER A 123 9.08 -7.12 -16.60
C SER A 123 10.44 -6.49 -16.87
N THR A 124 10.47 -5.25 -17.36
CA THR A 124 11.71 -4.51 -17.61
C THR A 124 12.52 -4.29 -16.33
N LEU A 125 11.86 -3.89 -15.23
CA LEU A 125 12.53 -3.67 -13.96
C LEU A 125 13.10 -4.97 -13.38
N VAL A 126 12.36 -6.07 -13.51
CA VAL A 126 12.85 -7.41 -13.13
C VAL A 126 14.11 -7.77 -13.92
N GLU A 127 14.10 -7.58 -15.24
CA GLU A 127 15.25 -7.85 -16.12
C GLU A 127 16.48 -6.99 -15.77
N LEU A 128 16.26 -5.75 -15.35
CA LEU A 128 17.32 -4.82 -14.94
C LEU A 128 17.79 -5.04 -13.50
N GLY A 129 17.15 -5.94 -12.75
CA GLY A 129 17.54 -6.29 -11.39
C GLY A 129 17.16 -5.26 -10.32
N PHE A 130 16.07 -4.51 -10.53
CA PHE A 130 15.50 -3.66 -9.51
C PHE A 130 14.72 -4.47 -8.48
N ASP A 131 14.68 -3.99 -7.25
CA ASP A 131 14.08 -4.65 -6.09
C ASP A 131 12.71 -4.10 -5.73
N GLY A 132 12.40 -2.85 -6.08
CA GLY A 132 11.16 -2.20 -5.72
C GLY A 132 10.63 -1.22 -6.77
N LEU A 133 9.31 -1.08 -6.81
CA LEU A 133 8.59 -0.10 -7.61
C LEU A 133 7.60 0.67 -6.72
N TRP A 134 7.90 1.93 -6.47
CA TRP A 134 7.07 2.83 -5.69
C TRP A 134 6.15 3.65 -6.59
N GLY A 135 5.02 4.08 -6.04
CA GLY A 135 4.11 5.02 -6.68
C GLY A 135 2.73 4.46 -7.01
N TYR A 136 2.38 3.28 -6.47
CA TYR A 136 1.00 2.80 -6.55
C TYR A 136 0.09 3.64 -5.67
N GLY A 137 -1.06 4.01 -6.18
CA GLY A 137 -2.03 4.86 -5.49
C GLY A 137 -3.48 4.45 -5.74
N SER A 138 -4.40 5.24 -5.22
CA SER A 138 -5.84 5.07 -5.42
C SER A 138 -6.35 5.63 -6.77
N SER A 139 -5.45 6.00 -7.69
CA SER A 139 -5.82 6.52 -9.01
C SER A 139 -6.50 5.46 -9.88
N GLU A 140 -7.25 5.90 -10.91
CA GLU A 140 -7.89 5.00 -11.87
C GLU A 140 -6.92 4.03 -12.53
N GLY A 141 -5.65 4.42 -12.71
CA GLY A 141 -4.61 3.57 -13.30
C GLY A 141 -4.17 2.43 -12.39
N ASP A 142 -4.37 2.58 -11.09
CA ASP A 142 -3.96 1.61 -10.06
C ASP A 142 -5.16 0.95 -9.39
N TYR A 143 -6.33 1.07 -10.00
CA TYR A 143 -7.55 0.48 -9.47
C TYR A 143 -7.39 -1.01 -9.21
N GLY A 144 -7.60 -1.41 -7.96
CA GLY A 144 -7.41 -2.78 -7.49
C GLY A 144 -6.00 -3.10 -7.02
N ALA A 145 -5.05 -2.17 -7.07
CA ALA A 145 -3.77 -2.39 -6.42
C ALA A 145 -3.95 -2.49 -4.90
N PRO A 146 -3.14 -3.35 -4.25
CA PRO A 146 -3.16 -3.47 -2.80
C PRO A 146 -2.84 -2.15 -2.09
N PHE A 147 -3.33 -2.03 -0.88
CA PHE A 147 -2.97 -0.92 0.02
C PHE A 147 -1.64 -1.14 0.76
N SER A 148 -1.09 -2.33 0.72
CA SER A 148 0.18 -2.71 1.36
C SER A 148 1.17 -3.25 0.33
N PHE A 149 2.41 -3.49 0.76
CA PHE A 149 3.46 -4.05 -0.09
C PHE A 149 3.06 -5.40 -0.68
N PHE A 150 3.41 -5.62 -1.94
CA PHE A 150 3.07 -6.86 -2.63
C PHE A 150 4.07 -7.17 -3.74
N TYR A 151 4.08 -8.41 -4.20
CA TYR A 151 4.81 -8.83 -5.39
C TYR A 151 3.86 -8.80 -6.59
N PRO A 152 3.99 -7.84 -7.53
CA PRO A 152 3.08 -7.74 -8.65
C PRO A 152 3.26 -8.90 -9.63
N SER A 153 2.17 -9.27 -10.29
CA SER A 153 2.25 -10.14 -11.45
C SER A 153 2.94 -9.45 -12.62
N ILE A 154 3.78 -10.18 -13.34
CA ILE A 154 4.37 -9.69 -14.59
C ILE A 154 3.33 -9.51 -15.70
N GLU A 155 2.14 -10.09 -15.56
CA GLU A 155 1.05 -9.98 -16.54
C GLU A 155 0.06 -8.87 -16.15
N HIS A 156 -0.14 -8.66 -14.84
CA HIS A 156 -1.10 -7.70 -14.29
C HIS A 156 -0.48 -6.91 -13.14
N HIS A 157 0.06 -5.76 -13.45
CA HIS A 157 0.84 -4.94 -12.51
C HIS A 157 0.10 -4.53 -11.22
N ASN A 158 -1.23 -4.55 -11.21
CA ASN A 158 -2.04 -4.23 -10.04
C ASN A 158 -2.41 -5.45 -9.18
N PHE A 159 -1.99 -6.64 -9.58
CA PHE A 159 -2.35 -7.86 -8.85
C PHE A 159 -1.12 -8.55 -8.28
N GLY A 160 -1.29 -9.17 -7.11
CA GLY A 160 -0.28 -10.01 -6.51
C GLY A 160 0.10 -11.15 -7.44
N GLY A 161 1.40 -11.33 -7.60
CA GLY A 161 1.95 -12.36 -8.46
C GLY A 161 2.43 -13.57 -7.70
N VAL A 162 2.72 -14.65 -8.43
CA VAL A 162 3.57 -15.72 -7.94
C VAL A 162 4.98 -15.15 -7.72
N PRO A 163 5.76 -15.67 -6.75
CA PRO A 163 7.10 -15.16 -6.38
C PRO A 163 8.15 -15.12 -7.51
N THR A 164 7.75 -15.33 -8.75
CA THR A 164 8.61 -15.15 -9.94
C THR A 164 8.92 -13.69 -10.25
N SER A 165 8.11 -12.73 -9.82
CA SER A 165 8.50 -11.34 -9.82
C SER A 165 9.18 -11.02 -8.49
N GLN A 166 10.48 -10.77 -8.54
CA GLN A 166 11.24 -10.44 -7.32
C GLN A 166 11.11 -8.96 -6.92
N ILE A 167 10.31 -8.19 -7.62
CA ILE A 167 10.09 -6.77 -7.37
C ILE A 167 9.00 -6.59 -6.31
N VAL A 168 9.20 -5.68 -5.39
CA VAL A 168 8.18 -5.27 -4.43
C VAL A 168 7.48 -4.03 -4.93
N ALA A 169 6.17 -4.12 -5.14
CA ALA A 169 5.33 -2.96 -5.39
C ALA A 169 5.01 -2.24 -4.07
N ILE A 170 5.17 -0.92 -4.07
CA ILE A 170 5.07 -0.08 -2.89
C ILE A 170 3.96 0.94 -3.13
N PRO A 171 2.77 0.77 -2.51
CA PRO A 171 1.70 1.74 -2.62
C PRO A 171 1.92 2.94 -1.71
N PHE A 172 1.25 4.05 -2.06
CA PHE A 172 1.04 5.13 -1.10
C PHE A 172 0.05 4.69 -0.04
N SER A 173 0.31 5.06 1.19
CA SER A 173 -0.60 4.73 2.29
C SER A 173 -1.70 5.77 2.52
N SER A 174 -1.94 6.64 1.55
CA SER A 174 -3.07 7.56 1.62
C SER A 174 -4.39 6.80 1.41
N THR A 175 -5.28 6.89 2.36
CA THR A 175 -6.63 6.30 2.30
C THR A 175 -7.60 7.17 1.51
N GLY A 176 -7.24 7.57 0.30
CA GLY A 176 -8.11 8.40 -0.52
C GLY A 176 -7.36 9.39 -1.40
N THR A 177 -8.09 10.37 -1.92
CA THR A 177 -7.57 11.43 -2.79
C THR A 177 -6.98 12.61 -2.00
N THR A 178 -6.97 12.54 -0.65
CA THR A 178 -6.58 13.66 0.20
C THR A 178 -5.06 13.76 0.26
N ASP A 179 -4.54 14.91 -0.12
CA ASP A 179 -3.12 15.24 -0.08
C ASP A 179 -2.63 15.38 1.37
N PHE A 180 -1.37 15.09 1.62
CA PHE A 180 -0.72 15.30 2.91
C PHE A 180 -0.94 16.72 3.47
N PHE A 181 -0.87 17.73 2.61
CA PHE A 181 -1.05 19.13 3.02
C PHE A 181 -2.50 19.46 3.39
N ASP A 182 -3.47 18.86 2.72
CA ASP A 182 -4.88 19.01 3.08
C ASP A 182 -5.12 18.38 4.45
N LEU A 183 -4.57 17.21 4.72
CA LEU A 183 -4.64 16.56 6.03
C LEU A 183 -3.98 17.41 7.14
N LEU A 184 -2.85 18.03 6.81
CA LEU A 184 -2.15 18.92 7.74
C LEU A 184 -2.97 20.19 8.04
N LEU A 185 -3.56 20.81 7.02
CA LEU A 185 -4.42 21.99 7.16
C LEU A 185 -5.70 21.70 7.94
N ASP A 186 -6.28 20.52 7.76
CA ASP A 186 -7.48 20.08 8.46
C ASP A 186 -7.19 19.49 9.85
N ASN A 187 -5.92 19.43 10.26
CA ASN A 187 -5.45 18.80 11.51
C ASN A 187 -5.86 17.32 11.63
N THR A 188 -5.91 16.62 10.52
CA THR A 188 -6.26 15.18 10.42
C THR A 188 -5.09 14.33 9.91
N ILE A 189 -3.88 14.88 9.92
CA ILE A 189 -2.66 14.25 9.40
C ILE A 189 -2.35 12.89 10.06
N HIS A 190 -2.81 12.67 11.27
CA HIS A 190 -2.61 11.43 12.03
C HIS A 190 -3.57 10.30 11.61
N GLU A 191 -4.76 10.63 11.08
CA GLU A 191 -5.83 9.65 10.80
C GLU A 191 -5.40 8.48 9.90
N PRO A 192 -4.66 8.69 8.78
CA PRO A 192 -4.23 7.59 7.96
C PRO A 192 -3.28 6.62 8.69
N LEU A 193 -2.37 7.14 9.50
CA LEU A 193 -1.45 6.32 10.28
C LEU A 193 -2.16 5.59 11.41
N ASP A 194 -3.13 6.24 12.07
CA ASP A 194 -3.94 5.64 13.13
C ASP A 194 -4.79 4.49 12.61
N LEU A 195 -5.28 4.58 11.38
CA LEU A 195 -5.94 3.46 10.71
C LEU A 195 -5.00 2.25 10.58
N TYR A 196 -3.74 2.44 10.17
CA TYR A 196 -2.78 1.34 10.10
C TYR A 196 -2.44 0.80 11.49
N LYS A 197 -2.26 1.66 12.48
CA LYS A 197 -2.01 1.28 13.88
C LYS A 197 -3.16 0.42 14.45
N SER A 198 -4.40 0.81 14.20
CA SER A 198 -5.59 0.08 14.68
C SER A 198 -5.71 -1.32 14.05
N ASN A 199 -5.08 -1.53 12.90
CA ASN A 199 -5.08 -2.79 12.17
C ASN A 199 -3.87 -3.70 12.47
N LEU A 200 -2.97 -3.32 13.37
CA LEU A 200 -1.78 -4.10 13.69
C LEU A 200 -2.08 -5.47 14.29
N GLY A 201 -3.17 -5.61 15.04
CA GLY A 201 -3.57 -6.88 15.62
C GLY A 201 -3.90 -7.98 14.59
N TRP A 202 -4.17 -7.58 13.36
CA TRP A 202 -4.55 -8.44 12.24
C TRP A 202 -3.38 -8.80 11.31
N ASN A 203 -2.31 -8.02 11.39
CA ASN A 203 -1.23 -8.05 10.43
C ASN A 203 0.09 -8.36 11.11
N SER A 204 0.84 -9.31 10.57
CA SER A 204 2.21 -9.56 11.01
C SER A 204 3.15 -8.42 10.62
N TRP A 205 2.84 -7.72 9.53
CA TRP A 205 3.61 -6.60 9.00
C TRP A 205 2.70 -5.65 8.21
N LEU A 206 2.90 -4.36 8.39
CA LEU A 206 2.29 -3.30 7.56
C LEU A 206 3.36 -2.27 7.23
N GLY A 207 3.37 -1.80 5.98
CA GLY A 207 4.19 -0.68 5.54
C GLY A 207 3.33 0.55 5.29
N PHE A 208 3.66 1.64 5.97
CA PHE A 208 3.03 2.94 5.75
C PHE A 208 4.01 3.86 5.03
N VAL A 209 3.64 4.33 3.86
CA VAL A 209 4.48 5.21 3.03
C VAL A 209 3.79 6.57 2.90
N GLN A 210 4.36 7.56 3.58
CA GLN A 210 3.90 8.95 3.51
C GLN A 210 4.63 9.66 2.37
N GLN A 211 3.90 10.04 1.34
CA GLN A 211 4.44 10.87 0.27
C GLN A 211 4.18 12.34 0.53
N VAL A 212 5.17 13.16 0.23
CA VAL A 212 5.05 14.62 0.25
C VAL A 212 5.78 15.24 -0.95
N ASP A 213 5.30 16.39 -1.38
CA ASP A 213 5.95 17.23 -2.38
C ASP A 213 6.71 18.37 -1.68
N ALA A 214 8.05 18.38 -1.84
CA ALA A 214 8.90 19.37 -1.19
C ALA A 214 8.54 20.81 -1.56
N SER A 215 8.04 21.08 -2.76
CA SER A 215 7.72 22.44 -3.22
C SER A 215 6.61 23.09 -2.39
N LYS A 216 5.71 22.29 -1.85
CA LYS A 216 4.58 22.77 -1.05
C LYS A 216 5.01 23.30 0.33
N PHE A 217 6.17 22.86 0.85
CA PHE A 217 6.65 23.30 2.16
C PHE A 217 7.05 24.77 2.21
N SER A 218 7.40 25.38 1.09
CA SER A 218 7.69 26.83 1.02
C SER A 218 6.47 27.71 1.37
N ARG A 219 5.27 27.15 1.37
CA ARG A 219 4.00 27.88 1.58
C ARG A 219 3.34 27.54 2.91
N LEU A 220 3.96 26.72 3.74
CA LEU A 220 3.38 26.36 5.03
C LEU A 220 3.40 27.55 6.00
N SER A 221 2.28 27.74 6.70
CA SER A 221 2.22 28.67 7.83
C SER A 221 3.00 28.13 9.03
N ALA A 222 3.37 28.98 9.96
CA ALA A 222 4.01 28.56 11.19
C ALA A 222 3.15 27.55 11.97
N GLU A 223 1.84 27.73 11.96
CA GLU A 223 0.89 26.80 12.59
C GLU A 223 0.93 25.39 11.97
N CYS A 224 1.00 25.29 10.63
CA CYS A 224 1.17 24.00 9.97
C CYS A 224 2.53 23.34 10.26
N ILE A 225 3.56 24.14 10.42
CA ILE A 225 4.90 23.68 10.84
C ILE A 225 4.84 23.09 12.25
N ASP A 226 4.18 23.79 13.18
CA ASP A 226 4.00 23.32 14.56
C ASP A 226 3.16 22.01 14.61
N LEU A 227 2.11 21.89 13.79
CA LEU A 227 1.32 20.68 13.68
C LEU A 227 2.15 19.50 13.12
N LEU A 228 2.98 19.75 12.14
CA LEU A 228 3.89 18.74 11.59
C LEU A 228 4.91 18.30 12.64
N ASP A 229 5.49 19.22 13.37
CA ASP A 229 6.42 18.93 14.46
C ASP A 229 5.78 18.03 15.52
N VAL A 230 4.58 18.35 15.96
CA VAL A 230 3.79 17.51 16.89
C VAL A 230 3.53 16.11 16.31
N TYR A 231 3.16 16.02 15.03
CA TYR A 231 2.96 14.74 14.36
C TYR A 231 4.22 13.88 14.34
N LEU A 232 5.36 14.47 14.00
CA LEU A 232 6.64 13.76 13.95
C LEU A 232 7.13 13.34 15.36
N CYS A 233 6.92 14.18 16.40
CA CYS A 233 7.13 13.79 17.80
C CYS A 233 6.31 12.54 18.14
N GLY A 234 5.01 12.54 17.86
CA GLY A 234 4.12 11.42 18.14
C GLY A 234 4.49 10.16 17.34
N LEU A 235 5.06 10.32 16.14
CA LEU A 235 5.56 9.21 15.35
C LEU A 235 6.78 8.53 16.01
N ILE A 236 7.74 9.32 16.50
CA ILE A 236 8.96 8.80 17.17
C ILE A 236 8.62 8.15 18.51
N GLU A 237 7.68 8.70 19.25
CA GLU A 237 7.25 8.15 20.55
C GLU A 237 6.40 6.87 20.42
N SER A 238 5.98 6.53 19.20
CA SER A 238 5.18 5.35 18.93
C SER A 238 6.03 4.12 18.61
N ASP A 239 5.45 2.91 18.71
CA ASP A 239 6.08 1.62 18.35
C ASP A 239 6.23 1.42 16.82
N VAL A 240 6.31 2.52 16.06
CA VAL A 240 6.46 2.49 14.60
C VAL A 240 7.94 2.49 14.23
N GLN A 241 8.34 1.54 13.39
CA GLN A 241 9.71 1.47 12.90
C GLN A 241 9.89 2.40 11.71
N ILE A 242 10.63 3.51 11.89
CA ILE A 242 10.90 4.47 10.83
C ILE A 242 12.12 4.01 10.01
N GLN A 243 11.98 3.97 8.70
CA GLN A 243 13.06 3.57 7.77
C GLN A 243 12.89 4.25 6.41
N THR A 244 13.92 4.12 5.57
CA THR A 244 13.83 4.47 4.15
C THR A 244 13.05 3.40 3.37
N LEU A 245 12.64 3.72 2.13
CA LEU A 245 12.00 2.72 1.25
C LEU A 245 12.89 1.51 1.00
N SER A 246 14.21 1.71 0.81
CA SER A 246 15.16 0.60 0.64
C SER A 246 15.18 -0.31 1.85
N GLY A 247 15.16 0.25 3.06
CA GLY A 247 15.07 -0.49 4.31
C GLY A 247 13.77 -1.29 4.40
N MET A 248 12.64 -0.66 4.07
CA MET A 248 11.33 -1.35 4.09
C MET A 248 11.23 -2.49 3.08
N VAL A 249 11.75 -2.30 1.86
CA VAL A 249 11.77 -3.34 0.82
C VAL A 249 12.64 -4.50 1.26
N ALA A 250 13.84 -4.23 1.80
CA ALA A 250 14.73 -5.27 2.32
C ALA A 250 14.07 -6.06 3.47
N ASP A 251 13.41 -5.36 4.40
CA ASP A 251 12.69 -5.97 5.51
C ASP A 251 11.54 -6.85 5.01
N TYR A 252 10.70 -6.34 4.09
CA TYR A 252 9.59 -7.10 3.50
C TYR A 252 10.08 -8.37 2.79
N ARG A 253 11.10 -8.26 1.95
CA ARG A 253 11.68 -9.40 1.20
C ARG A 253 12.31 -10.44 2.12
N SER A 254 12.87 -10.01 3.25
CA SER A 254 13.46 -10.94 4.23
C SER A 254 12.41 -11.79 4.94
N LYS A 255 11.19 -11.28 5.10
CA LYS A 255 10.09 -11.91 5.83
C LYS A 255 9.14 -12.69 4.93
N PHE A 256 8.96 -12.25 3.69
CA PHE A 256 7.94 -12.77 2.80
C PHE A 256 8.53 -13.17 1.46
N SER A 257 8.41 -14.46 1.12
CA SER A 257 8.74 -14.99 -0.20
C SER A 257 7.61 -14.85 -1.22
N GLN A 258 6.44 -14.45 -0.78
CA GLN A 258 5.24 -14.17 -1.56
C GLN A 258 4.49 -13.00 -0.92
N THR A 259 3.52 -12.43 -1.62
CA THR A 259 2.72 -11.34 -1.08
C THR A 259 2.13 -11.71 0.27
N ALA A 260 2.42 -10.88 1.27
CA ALA A 260 1.91 -11.07 2.62
C ALA A 260 0.40 -10.93 2.66
N GLU A 261 -0.22 -11.74 3.50
CA GLU A 261 -1.63 -11.58 3.83
C GLU A 261 -1.81 -10.32 4.66
N THR A 262 -2.65 -9.42 4.18
CA THR A 262 -2.88 -8.13 4.84
C THR A 262 -4.35 -7.77 4.90
N TYR A 263 -4.72 -7.12 5.99
CA TYR A 263 -6.05 -6.63 6.29
C TYR A 263 -6.01 -5.13 6.57
N LEU A 264 -6.99 -4.40 6.08
CA LEU A 264 -7.22 -3.01 6.46
C LEU A 264 -8.71 -2.78 6.62
N VAL A 265 -9.09 -2.34 7.78
CA VAL A 265 -10.48 -2.14 8.16
C VAL A 265 -10.67 -0.71 8.62
N ASN A 266 -11.65 -0.05 8.06
CA ASN A 266 -12.17 1.22 8.55
C ASN A 266 -13.70 1.12 8.70
N ASP A 267 -14.35 2.25 9.05
CA ASP A 267 -15.79 2.28 9.31
C ASP A 267 -16.66 1.91 8.09
N SER A 268 -16.13 2.04 6.88
CA SER A 268 -16.86 1.84 5.64
C SER A 268 -16.39 0.63 4.82
N GLN A 269 -15.17 0.14 5.06
CA GLN A 269 -14.56 -0.90 4.23
C GLN A 269 -13.76 -1.91 5.05
N PHE A 270 -13.78 -3.14 4.57
CA PHE A 270 -12.85 -4.19 4.92
C PHE A 270 -12.08 -4.59 3.66
N LEU A 271 -10.77 -4.44 3.70
CA LEU A 271 -9.86 -4.83 2.62
C LEU A 271 -9.04 -6.04 3.07
N TYR A 272 -9.03 -7.07 2.26
CA TYR A 272 -8.22 -8.25 2.47
C TYR A 272 -7.39 -8.53 1.23
N TYR A 273 -6.16 -8.88 1.42
CA TYR A 273 -5.24 -9.13 0.34
C TYR A 273 -4.22 -10.22 0.67
N ASN A 274 -3.95 -11.09 -0.28
CA ASN A 274 -2.87 -12.07 -0.24
C ASN A 274 -2.30 -12.31 -1.64
N HIS A 275 -1.40 -13.28 -1.78
CA HIS A 275 -0.78 -13.64 -3.07
C HIS A 275 -1.75 -14.26 -4.10
N GLN A 276 -2.97 -14.56 -3.75
CA GLN A 276 -3.97 -15.20 -4.61
C GLN A 276 -5.16 -14.31 -4.92
N CYS A 277 -5.54 -13.46 -4.00
CA CYS A 277 -6.76 -12.66 -4.16
C CYS A 277 -6.70 -11.33 -3.42
N GLN A 278 -7.58 -10.47 -3.87
CA GLN A 278 -7.94 -9.23 -3.19
C GLN A 278 -9.44 -9.19 -3.02
N LEU A 279 -9.91 -8.92 -1.83
CA LEU A 279 -11.31 -8.80 -1.50
C LEU A 279 -11.56 -7.44 -0.86
N THR A 280 -12.63 -6.79 -1.29
CA THR A 280 -13.11 -5.55 -0.68
C THR A 280 -14.56 -5.73 -0.28
N PHE A 281 -14.86 -5.44 0.95
CA PHE A 281 -16.21 -5.44 1.49
C PHE A 281 -16.62 -4.01 1.80
N ASN A 282 -17.71 -3.53 1.20
CA ASN A 282 -18.28 -2.22 1.51
C ASN A 282 -19.27 -2.35 2.65
N ILE A 283 -18.93 -1.84 3.80
CA ILE A 283 -19.72 -1.95 5.04
C ILE A 283 -21.02 -1.16 4.93
N ASP A 284 -20.99 0.02 4.35
CA ASP A 284 -22.18 0.90 4.23
C ASP A 284 -23.32 0.33 3.39
N ARG A 285 -23.03 -0.69 2.58
CA ARG A 285 -24.01 -1.33 1.70
C ARG A 285 -24.48 -2.69 2.20
N ILE A 286 -23.96 -3.14 3.33
CA ILE A 286 -24.28 -4.43 3.90
C ILE A 286 -25.55 -4.29 4.75
N GLU A 287 -26.60 -4.96 4.34
CA GLU A 287 -27.80 -5.06 5.17
C GLU A 287 -27.52 -5.92 6.42
N PRO A 288 -28.19 -5.64 7.55
CA PRO A 288 -28.06 -6.43 8.75
C PRO A 288 -28.21 -7.93 8.45
N VAL A 289 -27.32 -8.73 9.03
CA VAL A 289 -27.26 -10.21 8.89
C VAL A 289 -26.99 -10.74 7.48
N ARG A 290 -26.50 -9.92 6.57
CA ARG A 290 -26.01 -10.37 5.27
C ARG A 290 -24.50 -10.28 5.20
N MET A 291 -23.90 -11.21 4.50
CA MET A 291 -22.52 -11.07 4.05
C MET A 291 -22.51 -10.37 2.70
N HIS A 292 -21.55 -9.51 2.56
CA HIS A 292 -21.35 -8.79 1.32
C HIS A 292 -19.88 -8.81 0.98
N ASN A 293 -19.49 -9.63 0.02
CA ASN A 293 -18.16 -9.55 -0.53
C ASN A 293 -18.24 -8.90 -1.90
N TYR A 294 -17.38 -7.92 -2.07
CA TYR A 294 -17.19 -7.22 -3.31
C TYR A 294 -15.77 -7.46 -3.78
N VAL A 295 -15.63 -7.94 -4.97
CA VAL A 295 -14.34 -8.12 -5.60
C VAL A 295 -14.13 -7.00 -6.59
N SER A 296 -13.10 -6.24 -6.36
CA SER A 296 -12.73 -5.12 -7.19
C SER A 296 -11.35 -5.38 -7.78
N PRO A 297 -11.18 -4.98 -8.99
CA PRO A 297 -11.80 -5.15 -10.29
C PRO A 297 -11.77 -6.61 -10.75
N PRO A 298 -12.09 -6.98 -12.00
CA PRO A 298 -12.10 -8.37 -12.40
C PRO A 298 -10.73 -8.99 -12.08
N MET A 299 -10.73 -9.95 -11.18
CA MET A 299 -9.51 -10.57 -10.69
C MET A 299 -9.17 -11.73 -11.59
N SER A 300 -8.04 -11.63 -12.25
CA SER A 300 -7.39 -12.80 -12.81
C SER A 300 -6.61 -13.52 -11.71
N SER A 301 -6.58 -14.81 -11.76
CA SER A 301 -5.68 -15.58 -10.91
C SER A 301 -4.23 -15.26 -11.28
N VAL A 302 -3.34 -15.57 -10.36
CA VAL A 302 -1.91 -15.35 -10.51
C VAL A 302 -1.30 -16.03 -11.75
N ASP A 303 -1.94 -17.08 -12.24
CA ASP A 303 -1.55 -17.84 -13.42
C ASP A 303 -2.26 -17.36 -14.72
N GLY A 304 -2.97 -16.23 -14.67
CA GLY A 304 -3.71 -15.68 -15.82
C GLY A 304 -5.07 -16.35 -16.07
N SER A 305 -5.45 -17.36 -15.29
CA SER A 305 -6.79 -17.93 -15.34
C SER A 305 -7.80 -17.03 -14.62
N GLU A 306 -9.08 -17.12 -14.96
CA GLU A 306 -10.12 -16.42 -14.22
C GLU A 306 -10.13 -16.87 -12.76
N PHE A 307 -10.12 -15.91 -11.86
CA PHE A 307 -10.20 -16.18 -10.43
C PHE A 307 -11.65 -16.52 -10.04
N ASN A 308 -11.90 -17.79 -9.81
CA ASN A 308 -13.16 -18.24 -9.27
C ASN A 308 -13.19 -17.93 -7.77
N LEU A 309 -13.91 -16.89 -7.41
CA LEU A 309 -14.17 -16.57 -6.01
C LEU A 309 -15.06 -17.62 -5.37
N PRO A 310 -14.81 -17.92 -4.10
CA PRO A 310 -15.74 -18.70 -3.33
C PRO A 310 -17.12 -18.04 -3.30
N LEU A 311 -18.13 -18.78 -3.65
CA LEU A 311 -19.52 -18.33 -3.56
C LEU A 311 -20.05 -18.66 -2.19
N THR A 312 -20.64 -17.68 -1.53
CA THR A 312 -21.36 -17.89 -0.28
C THR A 312 -22.78 -18.36 -0.61
N GLU A 313 -23.05 -19.57 -0.24
CA GLU A 313 -24.36 -20.19 -0.40
C GLU A 313 -25.03 -20.37 0.97
N ASN A 314 -26.36 -20.46 0.95
CA ASN A 314 -27.15 -20.87 2.10
C ASN A 314 -26.89 -20.11 3.40
N LEU A 315 -26.61 -18.78 3.31
CA LEU A 315 -26.52 -17.97 4.52
C LEU A 315 -27.81 -18.08 5.32
N ARG A 316 -27.71 -18.58 6.54
CA ARG A 316 -28.80 -18.68 7.51
C ARG A 316 -28.42 -17.91 8.74
N ALA A 317 -29.29 -17.01 9.16
CA ALA A 317 -29.20 -16.35 10.44
C ALA A 317 -30.37 -16.79 11.29
N HIS A 318 -30.09 -17.39 12.44
CA HIS A 318 -31.10 -17.76 13.42
C HIS A 318 -30.92 -16.93 14.68
N ARG A 319 -31.96 -16.22 15.09
CA ARG A 319 -31.96 -15.43 16.31
C ARG A 319 -32.94 -16.02 17.32
N SER A 320 -32.42 -16.38 18.46
CA SER A 320 -33.20 -16.69 19.67
C SER A 320 -33.13 -15.51 20.62
N ARG A 321 -33.75 -15.62 21.82
CA ARG A 321 -33.79 -14.54 22.80
C ARG A 321 -32.41 -14.07 23.24
N ASN A 322 -31.45 -15.00 23.39
CA ASN A 322 -30.13 -14.75 23.96
C ASN A 322 -28.99 -15.16 23.02
N GLN A 323 -29.28 -15.53 21.78
CA GLN A 323 -28.29 -16.09 20.88
C GLN A 323 -28.59 -15.72 19.44
N VAL A 324 -27.53 -15.43 18.69
CA VAL A 324 -27.57 -15.29 17.24
C VAL A 324 -26.58 -16.28 16.65
N THR A 325 -27.06 -17.14 15.75
CA THR A 325 -26.22 -18.10 15.04
C THR A 325 -26.20 -17.75 13.56
N PHE A 326 -25.02 -17.59 13.01
CA PHE A 326 -24.79 -17.47 11.57
C PHE A 326 -24.24 -18.80 11.05
N GLN A 327 -24.88 -19.33 10.05
CA GLN A 327 -24.43 -20.54 9.33
C GLN A 327 -24.41 -20.25 7.84
N PHE A 328 -23.31 -20.58 7.20
CA PHE A 328 -23.19 -20.41 5.75
C PHE A 328 -22.23 -21.43 5.17
N GLU A 329 -22.50 -21.76 3.94
CA GLU A 329 -21.73 -22.69 3.12
C GLU A 329 -20.93 -21.87 2.10
N ILE A 330 -19.63 -22.12 2.00
CA ILE A 330 -18.74 -21.49 1.03
C ILE A 330 -18.15 -22.58 0.17
N GLU A 331 -18.43 -22.56 -1.14
CA GLU A 331 -17.81 -23.48 -2.08
C GLU A 331 -16.52 -22.85 -2.63
N SER A 332 -15.39 -23.56 -2.52
CA SER A 332 -14.10 -23.09 -3.02
C SER A 332 -13.49 -24.11 -3.98
N ALA A 333 -12.99 -23.61 -5.11
CA ALA A 333 -12.31 -24.44 -6.10
C ALA A 333 -10.92 -24.89 -5.65
N LYS A 334 -10.33 -24.20 -4.67
CA LYS A 334 -8.98 -24.48 -4.16
C LYS A 334 -8.86 -24.13 -2.68
N LYS A 335 -7.84 -24.69 -2.04
CA LYS A 335 -7.47 -24.28 -0.67
C LYS A 335 -6.98 -22.83 -0.71
N MET A 336 -7.58 -21.96 0.12
CA MET A 336 -7.18 -20.55 0.21
C MET A 336 -7.67 -19.92 1.51
N PRO A 337 -6.94 -18.93 2.05
CA PRO A 337 -7.44 -18.07 3.10
C PRO A 337 -8.59 -17.21 2.54
N TYR A 338 -9.58 -16.98 3.37
CA TYR A 338 -10.76 -16.21 3.01
C TYR A 338 -11.24 -15.35 4.17
N GLY A 339 -11.43 -14.07 3.90
CA GLY A 339 -11.97 -13.11 4.86
C GLY A 339 -13.33 -12.59 4.40
N PHE A 340 -14.23 -12.41 5.33
CA PHE A 340 -15.53 -11.80 5.06
C PHE A 340 -16.05 -11.03 6.28
N ALA A 341 -17.01 -10.15 6.03
CA ALA A 341 -17.64 -9.35 7.05
C ALA A 341 -19.08 -9.77 7.29
N VAL A 342 -19.48 -9.85 8.54
CA VAL A 342 -20.89 -10.02 8.94
C VAL A 342 -21.32 -8.73 9.62
N TRP A 343 -22.24 -8.02 8.99
CA TRP A 343 -22.76 -6.75 9.46
C TRP A 343 -24.09 -6.93 10.18
N GLY A 344 -24.30 -6.20 11.25
CA GLY A 344 -25.58 -6.21 11.96
C GLY A 344 -25.53 -5.40 13.25
N ASN A 345 -26.66 -5.31 13.93
CA ASN A 345 -26.70 -4.75 15.28
C ASN A 345 -26.32 -5.86 16.28
N HIS A 346 -25.06 -5.82 16.71
CA HIS A 346 -24.48 -6.81 17.62
C HIS A 346 -24.23 -6.25 19.01
N ILE A 347 -24.82 -5.10 19.35
CA ILE A 347 -24.66 -4.45 20.65
C ILE A 347 -25.01 -5.44 21.78
N GLY A 348 -24.05 -5.63 22.68
CA GLY A 348 -24.21 -6.52 23.83
C GLY A 348 -24.11 -8.02 23.51
N LEU A 349 -23.69 -8.39 22.31
CA LEU A 349 -23.41 -9.76 21.96
C LEU A 349 -21.91 -10.06 22.09
N GLU A 350 -21.60 -11.24 22.59
CA GLU A 350 -20.24 -11.77 22.69
C GLU A 350 -20.07 -13.01 21.84
N LEU A 351 -18.88 -13.27 21.34
CA LEU A 351 -18.58 -14.50 20.63
C LEU A 351 -18.59 -15.69 21.61
N HIS A 352 -19.50 -16.60 21.37
CA HIS A 352 -19.60 -17.84 22.16
C HIS A 352 -18.82 -18.99 21.52
N GLN A 353 -18.99 -19.18 20.21
CA GLN A 353 -18.37 -20.28 19.45
C GLN A 353 -18.19 -19.90 17.99
N SER A 354 -17.11 -20.37 17.39
CA SER A 354 -16.90 -20.32 15.95
C SER A 354 -15.99 -21.47 15.51
N ASN A 355 -16.21 -22.00 14.33
CA ASN A 355 -15.28 -22.90 13.65
C ASN A 355 -14.40 -22.17 12.63
N ALA A 356 -14.54 -20.86 12.49
CA ALA A 356 -13.63 -20.03 11.73
C ALA A 356 -12.28 -19.89 12.48
N GLU A 357 -11.20 -19.60 11.76
CA GLU A 357 -9.86 -19.43 12.34
C GLU A 357 -9.80 -18.22 13.27
N SER A 358 -10.47 -17.14 12.88
CA SER A 358 -10.53 -15.90 13.68
C SER A 358 -11.85 -15.18 13.44
N VAL A 359 -12.42 -14.65 14.53
CA VAL A 359 -13.57 -13.75 14.51
C VAL A 359 -13.26 -12.55 15.37
N ILE A 360 -13.34 -11.36 14.81
CA ILE A 360 -12.96 -10.13 15.49
C ILE A 360 -14.08 -9.09 15.35
N TRP A 361 -14.33 -8.38 16.43
CA TRP A 361 -15.27 -7.28 16.46
C TRP A 361 -14.61 -5.99 16.00
N VAL A 362 -15.34 -5.23 15.17
CA VAL A 362 -15.02 -3.86 14.85
C VAL A 362 -16.21 -2.98 15.24
N GLY A 363 -16.06 -2.29 16.34
CA GLY A 363 -17.18 -1.56 16.95
C GLY A 363 -18.37 -2.48 17.30
N ASP A 364 -19.56 -1.91 17.38
CA ASP A 364 -20.77 -2.62 17.82
C ASP A 364 -21.54 -3.32 16.67
N ARG A 365 -21.05 -3.23 15.44
CA ARG A 365 -21.85 -3.58 14.26
C ARG A 365 -21.20 -4.55 13.28
N LEU A 366 -19.90 -4.79 13.40
CA LEU A 366 -19.16 -5.54 12.40
C LEU A 366 -18.39 -6.69 13.02
N LEU A 367 -18.62 -7.88 12.52
CA LEU A 367 -17.78 -9.03 12.75
C LEU A 367 -16.92 -9.26 11.49
N LEU A 368 -15.64 -9.35 11.68
CA LEU A 368 -14.72 -9.79 10.65
C LEU A 368 -14.34 -11.23 10.91
N VAL A 369 -14.50 -12.05 9.89
CA VAL A 369 -14.28 -13.48 9.97
C VAL A 369 -13.19 -13.88 8.99
N ARG A 370 -12.18 -14.57 9.50
CA ARG A 370 -11.13 -15.19 8.72
C ARG A 370 -11.26 -16.70 8.84
N THR A 371 -11.12 -17.39 7.73
CA THR A 371 -11.13 -18.86 7.68
C THR A 371 -10.25 -19.37 6.55
N ASP A 372 -9.68 -20.56 6.74
CA ASP A 372 -8.96 -21.27 5.70
C ASP A 372 -9.93 -22.21 4.98
N LEU A 373 -10.27 -21.88 3.73
CA LEU A 373 -11.12 -22.73 2.92
C LEU A 373 -10.35 -23.92 2.36
N SER A 374 -10.98 -25.09 2.45
CA SER A 374 -10.55 -26.29 1.70
C SER A 374 -11.23 -26.33 0.33
N THR A 375 -10.70 -27.13 -0.60
CA THR A 375 -11.38 -27.40 -1.87
C THR A 375 -12.72 -28.08 -1.62
N GLY A 376 -13.78 -27.59 -2.27
CA GLY A 376 -15.15 -28.05 -2.10
C GLY A 376 -15.94 -27.18 -1.10
N LYS A 377 -16.90 -27.79 -0.46
CA LYS A 377 -17.82 -27.13 0.47
C LYS A 377 -17.17 -26.95 1.84
N ASN A 378 -17.33 -25.76 2.40
CA ASN A 378 -16.88 -25.38 3.73
C ASN A 378 -18.07 -24.81 4.50
N ASP A 379 -18.41 -25.44 5.61
CA ASP A 379 -19.49 -24.99 6.50
C ASP A 379 -18.88 -24.12 7.61
N ILE A 380 -19.32 -22.89 7.69
CA ILE A 380 -18.89 -21.94 8.71
C ILE A 380 -20.06 -21.66 9.66
N GLU A 381 -19.78 -21.75 10.94
CA GLU A 381 -20.75 -21.43 12.00
C GLU A 381 -20.15 -20.43 12.99
N ILE A 382 -20.91 -19.39 13.29
CA ILE A 382 -20.58 -18.39 14.29
C ILE A 382 -21.76 -18.22 15.24
N VAL A 383 -21.52 -18.40 16.51
CA VAL A 383 -22.53 -18.28 17.56
C VAL A 383 -22.17 -17.11 18.46
N LEU A 384 -23.10 -16.16 18.54
CA LEU A 384 -23.02 -15.01 19.44
C LEU A 384 -24.07 -15.16 20.57
N THR A 385 -23.71 -14.75 21.77
CA THR A 385 -24.62 -14.77 22.93
C THR A 385 -24.64 -13.41 23.64
N ILE A 386 -25.72 -13.12 24.35
CA ILE A 386 -25.84 -11.98 25.23
C ILE A 386 -25.25 -12.33 26.59
#